data_cd4532bb48df3e3ff0d9ce2b22a14e75
#
_entry.id   cd4532bb48df3e3ff0d9ce2b22a14e75
#
_cell.length_a   1.000
_cell.length_b   1.000
_cell.length_c   1.000
_cell.angle_alpha   90.00
_cell.angle_beta   90.00
_cell.angle_gamma   90.00
#
_symmetry.space_group_name_H-M   'P 1'
#
loop_
_entity.id
_entity.type
_entity.pdbx_description
1 polymer ?
#
loop_
_entity_poly.entity_id
_entity_poly.type
_entity_poly.pdbx_seq_one_letter_code
_entity_poly.pdbx_strand_id
1 'polypeptide(L)'
;MSIFTKPDTNSRNGADTHNRDTEKAVHRYRAISYLLLACILFLLAVVLVLLKRGNYFSMLQDAMSDHTFQYTDNASYIQRKTQFELMPERNTDIVFLGDSITARFEWQEYFSDLTVANRGIDSDVTEGVLNRLDTVENQHPQKIFLMIGINDIMHKLPPDVSMQNYKKILTQLSEALPDCKIYVQSVLPVNTSTGIDNSDVSAFNAELRQLCDGLALPYIDLYSLMVTDDNNFTHTADGVHPTGEGYAIWMDGIREYVYE
;
A
#
# COMPACT_ATOMS: atom_id res chain seq x y z
N MET A 1 -63.28 49.08 -74.10
CA MET A 1 -62.27 49.76 -73.31
C MET A 1 -61.76 48.79 -72.35
N SER A 2 -60.65 48.14 -72.67
CA SER A 2 -60.05 47.00 -71.88
C SER A 2 -58.85 47.55 -71.18
N ILE A 3 -58.83 47.52 -69.87
CA ILE A 3 -57.68 47.90 -69.01
C ILE A 3 -56.87 46.61 -68.68
N PHE A 4 -55.71 46.46 -69.30
CA PHE A 4 -54.74 45.43 -68.96
C PHE A 4 -53.94 45.97 -67.78
N THR A 5 -54.03 45.32 -66.63
CA THR A 5 -53.17 45.52 -65.49
C THR A 5 -51.93 44.63 -65.67
N LYS A 6 -50.73 45.23 -65.60
CA LYS A 6 -49.43 44.53 -65.61
C LYS A 6 -49.26 43.74 -64.31
N PRO A 7 -48.73 42.52 -64.33
CA PRO A 7 -48.43 41.82 -63.11
C PRO A 7 -47.23 42.40 -62.37
N ASP A 8 -47.35 42.51 -61.09
CA ASP A 8 -46.39 43.06 -60.15
C ASP A 8 -45.17 42.13 -60.04
N THR A 9 -44.00 42.57 -60.56
CA THR A 9 -42.74 41.78 -60.60
C THR A 9 -41.97 41.83 -59.26
N ASN A 10 -42.49 42.54 -58.24
CA ASN A 10 -41.73 42.78 -57.00
C ASN A 10 -41.93 41.65 -55.95
N SER A 11 -42.93 40.79 -56.09
CA SER A 11 -43.17 39.71 -55.10
C SER A 11 -42.29 38.47 -55.29
N ARG A 12 -41.74 38.25 -56.50
CA ARG A 12 -40.81 37.10 -56.75
C ARG A 12 -39.40 37.29 -56.26
N ASN A 13 -38.89 38.51 -56.22
CA ASN A 13 -37.51 38.79 -55.78
C ASN A 13 -37.36 38.68 -54.26
N GLY A 14 -38.39 38.93 -53.43
CA GLY A 14 -38.33 38.83 -52.00
C GLY A 14 -38.30 37.38 -51.47
N ALA A 15 -39.01 36.48 -52.16
CA ALA A 15 -39.05 35.05 -51.79
C ALA A 15 -37.73 34.32 -52.10
N ASP A 16 -37.07 34.71 -53.19
CA ASP A 16 -35.78 34.11 -53.61
C ASP A 16 -34.60 34.54 -52.73
N THR A 17 -34.61 35.80 -52.25
CA THR A 17 -33.58 36.26 -51.28
C THR A 17 -33.74 35.66 -49.91
N HIS A 18 -34.97 35.50 -49.41
CA HIS A 18 -35.26 34.86 -48.12
C HIS A 18 -34.88 33.39 -48.11
N ASN A 19 -35.10 32.65 -49.22
CA ASN A 19 -34.70 31.24 -49.34
C ASN A 19 -33.20 31.06 -49.38
N ARG A 20 -32.45 31.96 -50.06
CA ARG A 20 -30.96 31.95 -50.09
C ARG A 20 -30.37 32.25 -48.74
N ASP A 21 -30.95 33.15 -47.95
CA ASP A 21 -30.42 33.50 -46.63
C ASP A 21 -30.70 32.40 -45.61
N THR A 22 -31.85 31.66 -45.71
CA THR A 22 -32.14 30.47 -44.91
C THR A 22 -31.20 29.29 -45.26
N GLU A 23 -30.91 29.07 -46.55
CA GLU A 23 -29.92 28.05 -46.95
C GLU A 23 -28.51 28.34 -46.42
N LYS A 24 -28.04 29.60 -46.51
CA LYS A 24 -26.77 30.03 -45.95
C LYS A 24 -26.71 29.88 -44.44
N ALA A 25 -27.80 30.19 -43.73
CA ALA A 25 -27.91 29.99 -42.30
C ALA A 25 -27.80 28.47 -41.93
N VAL A 26 -28.51 27.60 -42.65
CA VAL A 26 -28.44 26.14 -42.44
C VAL A 26 -27.02 25.63 -42.71
N HIS A 27 -26.35 26.07 -43.76
CA HIS A 27 -24.97 25.69 -44.03
C HIS A 27 -24.01 26.18 -42.94
N ARG A 28 -24.18 27.41 -42.40
CA ARG A 28 -23.38 27.90 -41.27
C ARG A 28 -23.62 27.06 -39.99
N TYR A 29 -24.85 26.74 -39.66
CA TYR A 29 -25.16 25.89 -38.49
C TYR A 29 -24.56 24.48 -38.64
N ARG A 30 -24.63 23.87 -39.81
CA ARG A 30 -23.99 22.57 -40.08
C ARG A 30 -22.48 22.64 -39.92
N ALA A 31 -21.83 23.68 -40.46
CA ALA A 31 -20.39 23.89 -40.34
C ALA A 31 -19.97 24.08 -38.86
N ILE A 32 -20.72 24.84 -38.09
CA ILE A 32 -20.51 25.04 -36.65
C ILE A 32 -20.68 23.72 -35.90
N SER A 33 -21.73 22.94 -36.23
CA SER A 33 -21.96 21.62 -35.59
C SER A 33 -20.84 20.63 -35.86
N TYR A 34 -20.31 20.58 -37.09
CA TYR A 34 -19.14 19.75 -37.43
C TYR A 34 -17.86 20.18 -36.72
N LEU A 35 -17.66 21.51 -36.58
CA LEU A 35 -16.52 22.05 -35.85
C LEU A 35 -16.59 21.68 -34.36
N LEU A 36 -17.77 21.83 -33.74
CA LEU A 36 -18.00 21.44 -32.34
C LEU A 36 -17.77 19.94 -32.12
N LEU A 37 -18.28 19.10 -33.04
CA LEU A 37 -18.06 17.66 -32.96
C LEU A 37 -16.56 17.31 -33.08
N ALA A 38 -15.86 17.94 -34.00
CA ALA A 38 -14.40 17.76 -34.12
C ALA A 38 -13.64 18.18 -32.87
N CYS A 39 -14.01 19.31 -32.24
CA CYS A 39 -13.44 19.76 -30.97
C CYS A 39 -13.70 18.75 -29.82
N ILE A 40 -14.93 18.23 -29.73
CA ILE A 40 -15.28 17.21 -28.72
C ILE A 40 -14.43 15.94 -28.92
N LEU A 41 -14.32 15.44 -30.15
CA LEU A 41 -13.52 14.26 -30.47
C LEU A 41 -12.03 14.49 -30.18
N PHE A 42 -11.51 15.67 -30.45
CA PHE A 42 -10.14 16.06 -30.12
C PHE A 42 -9.91 16.06 -28.60
N LEU A 43 -10.81 16.69 -27.84
CA LEU A 43 -10.73 16.70 -26.37
C LEU A 43 -10.81 15.30 -25.79
N LEU A 44 -11.69 14.45 -26.30
CA LEU A 44 -11.76 13.03 -25.89
C LEU A 44 -10.45 12.28 -26.18
N ALA A 45 -9.84 12.52 -27.34
CA ALA A 45 -8.55 11.92 -27.67
C ALA A 45 -7.44 12.42 -26.73
N VAL A 46 -7.41 13.71 -26.39
CA VAL A 46 -6.45 14.25 -25.42
C VAL A 46 -6.64 13.64 -24.04
N VAL A 47 -7.89 13.54 -23.56
CA VAL A 47 -8.21 12.89 -22.27
C VAL A 47 -7.74 11.45 -22.27
N LEU A 48 -8.01 10.66 -23.33
CA LEU A 48 -7.56 9.28 -23.45
C LEU A 48 -6.03 9.16 -23.41
N VAL A 49 -5.32 10.08 -24.08
CA VAL A 49 -3.85 10.11 -24.03
C VAL A 49 -3.34 10.44 -22.63
N LEU A 50 -3.96 11.40 -21.94
CA LEU A 50 -3.59 11.74 -20.56
C LEU A 50 -3.88 10.60 -19.58
N LEU A 51 -5.02 9.94 -19.71
CA LEU A 51 -5.38 8.76 -18.91
C LEU A 51 -4.38 7.61 -19.14
N LYS A 52 -3.97 7.38 -20.39
CA LYS A 52 -2.98 6.35 -20.71
C LYS A 52 -1.58 6.70 -20.21
N ARG A 53 -1.16 7.98 -20.29
CA ARG A 53 0.14 8.45 -19.76
C ARG A 53 0.23 8.40 -18.25
N GLY A 54 -0.90 8.65 -17.57
CA GLY A 54 -0.98 8.62 -16.09
C GLY A 54 -1.21 7.23 -15.50
N ASN A 55 -1.15 6.17 -16.27
CA ASN A 55 -1.49 4.79 -15.83
C ASN A 55 -2.89 4.67 -15.18
N TYR A 56 -3.79 5.64 -15.40
CA TYR A 56 -5.14 5.60 -14.80
C TYR A 56 -5.95 4.39 -15.26
N PHE A 57 -5.70 3.88 -16.47
CA PHE A 57 -6.37 2.66 -16.95
C PHE A 57 -5.92 1.41 -16.19
N SER A 58 -4.63 1.28 -15.87
CA SER A 58 -4.17 0.17 -15.02
C SER A 58 -4.69 0.31 -13.60
N MET A 59 -4.67 1.51 -13.02
CA MET A 59 -5.26 1.76 -11.70
C MET A 59 -6.76 1.45 -11.64
N LEU A 60 -7.54 1.77 -12.69
CA LEU A 60 -8.97 1.40 -12.77
C LEU A 60 -9.16 -0.10 -12.97
N GLN A 61 -8.31 -0.73 -13.75
CA GLN A 61 -8.33 -2.17 -13.97
C GLN A 61 -7.97 -2.93 -12.69
N ASP A 62 -6.97 -2.45 -11.95
CA ASP A 62 -6.59 -2.97 -10.65
C ASP A 62 -7.70 -2.77 -9.60
N ALA A 63 -8.37 -1.60 -9.59
CA ALA A 63 -9.50 -1.32 -8.73
C ALA A 63 -10.77 -2.11 -9.06
N MET A 64 -10.93 -2.58 -10.31
CA MET A 64 -12.05 -3.39 -10.78
C MET A 64 -11.73 -4.88 -10.83
N SER A 65 -10.48 -5.27 -10.72
CA SER A 65 -10.07 -6.65 -10.56
C SER A 65 -10.21 -7.03 -9.09
N ASP A 66 -10.86 -8.13 -8.83
CA ASP A 66 -10.96 -8.77 -7.50
C ASP A 66 -9.59 -9.41 -7.15
N HIS A 67 -8.49 -8.63 -7.34
CA HIS A 67 -7.15 -9.08 -6.99
C HIS A 67 -7.01 -9.05 -5.48
N THR A 68 -7.16 -10.20 -4.88
CA THR A 68 -6.61 -10.45 -3.54
C THR A 68 -5.12 -10.09 -3.60
N PHE A 69 -4.67 -9.25 -2.67
CA PHE A 69 -3.26 -8.88 -2.55
C PHE A 69 -2.38 -10.13 -2.57
N GLN A 70 -1.36 -10.11 -3.43
CA GLN A 70 -0.35 -11.16 -3.50
C GLN A 70 1.01 -10.53 -3.16
N TYR A 71 1.66 -11.00 -2.11
CA TYR A 71 2.99 -10.49 -1.72
C TYR A 71 4.03 -10.65 -2.84
N THR A 72 3.85 -11.64 -3.72
CA THR A 72 4.71 -11.88 -4.89
C THR A 72 4.64 -10.81 -5.97
N ASP A 73 3.59 -9.96 -5.96
CA ASP A 73 3.48 -8.83 -6.89
C ASP A 73 4.23 -7.60 -6.37
N ASN A 74 4.69 -7.64 -5.12
CA ASN A 74 5.49 -6.58 -4.51
C ASN A 74 6.93 -6.63 -5.03
N ALA A 75 7.33 -5.64 -5.83
CA ALA A 75 8.70 -5.54 -6.36
C ALA A 75 9.75 -5.45 -5.23
N SER A 76 9.45 -4.78 -4.12
CA SER A 76 10.34 -4.70 -2.96
C SER A 76 10.57 -6.06 -2.33
N TYR A 77 9.53 -6.90 -2.27
CA TYR A 77 9.65 -8.26 -1.78
C TYR A 77 10.66 -9.08 -2.59
N ILE A 78 10.49 -9.11 -3.93
CA ILE A 78 11.39 -9.85 -4.82
C ILE A 78 12.82 -9.33 -4.71
N GLN A 79 13.00 -8.01 -4.76
CA GLN A 79 14.32 -7.37 -4.71
C GLN A 79 15.05 -7.66 -3.38
N ARG A 80 14.37 -7.53 -2.24
CA ARG A 80 14.99 -7.73 -0.93
C ARG A 80 15.20 -9.20 -0.60
N LYS A 81 14.21 -10.07 -0.91
CA LYS A 81 14.34 -11.51 -0.70
C LYS A 81 15.56 -12.06 -1.44
N THR A 82 15.71 -11.75 -2.74
CA THR A 82 16.85 -12.20 -3.53
C THR A 82 18.19 -11.63 -3.06
N GLN A 83 18.20 -10.42 -2.47
CA GLN A 83 19.41 -9.90 -1.80
C GLN A 83 19.72 -10.69 -0.53
N PHE A 84 18.70 -11.06 0.26
CA PHE A 84 18.92 -11.85 1.48
C PHE A 84 19.44 -13.25 1.16
N GLU A 85 18.99 -13.86 0.06
CA GLU A 85 19.48 -15.15 -0.45
C GLU A 85 20.97 -15.12 -0.86
N LEU A 86 21.48 -13.94 -1.22
CA LEU A 86 22.89 -13.74 -1.54
C LEU A 86 23.77 -13.53 -0.29
N MET A 87 23.16 -13.28 0.88
CA MET A 87 23.95 -13.05 2.09
C MET A 87 24.63 -14.35 2.53
N PRO A 88 25.91 -14.28 2.92
CA PRO A 88 26.60 -15.45 3.42
C PRO A 88 25.95 -15.92 4.73
N GLU A 89 25.96 -17.23 4.90
CA GLU A 89 25.65 -17.85 6.19
C GLU A 89 26.59 -17.34 7.27
N ARG A 90 26.07 -16.93 8.41
CA ARG A 90 26.84 -16.38 9.52
C ARG A 90 26.08 -16.49 10.84
N ASN A 91 26.79 -16.40 11.96
CA ASN A 91 26.17 -16.23 13.26
C ASN A 91 25.90 -14.75 13.52
N THR A 92 24.68 -14.40 13.90
CA THR A 92 24.29 -13.05 14.32
C THR A 92 23.78 -13.08 15.76
N ASP A 93 23.98 -11.97 16.48
CA ASP A 93 23.39 -11.83 17.81
C ASP A 93 21.87 -11.62 17.68
N ILE A 94 21.45 -10.76 16.73
CA ILE A 94 20.05 -10.40 16.57
C ILE A 94 19.64 -10.36 15.09
N VAL A 95 18.45 -10.89 14.81
CA VAL A 95 17.70 -10.65 13.56
C VAL A 95 16.44 -9.85 13.89
N PHE A 96 16.27 -8.69 13.26
CA PHE A 96 14.99 -7.98 13.21
C PHE A 96 14.24 -8.41 11.96
N LEU A 97 13.09 -9.09 12.14
CA LEU A 97 12.27 -9.68 11.09
C LEU A 97 10.92 -8.95 11.01
N GLY A 98 10.52 -8.50 9.81
CA GLY A 98 9.26 -7.78 9.66
C GLY A 98 9.09 -7.12 8.30
N ASP A 99 8.28 -6.06 8.28
CA ASP A 99 7.93 -5.27 7.11
C ASP A 99 8.77 -3.98 6.95
N SER A 100 8.18 -2.94 6.34
CA SER A 100 8.83 -1.64 6.14
C SER A 100 9.21 -0.94 7.43
N ILE A 101 8.43 -1.09 8.50
CA ILE A 101 8.72 -0.50 9.79
C ILE A 101 10.03 -1.06 10.35
N THR A 102 10.26 -2.37 10.14
CA THR A 102 11.55 -3.01 10.45
C THR A 102 12.64 -2.64 9.45
N ALA A 103 12.33 -2.60 8.15
CA ALA A 103 13.31 -2.37 7.09
C ALA A 103 14.01 -1.01 7.16
N ARG A 104 13.29 0.03 7.61
CA ARG A 104 13.70 1.44 7.49
C ARG A 104 14.54 1.96 8.66
N PHE A 105 14.89 1.13 9.63
CA PHE A 105 15.76 1.53 10.74
C PHE A 105 17.18 0.96 10.59
N GLU A 106 18.18 1.73 10.99
CA GLU A 106 19.59 1.38 10.88
C GLU A 106 20.06 0.56 12.10
N TRP A 107 19.50 -0.65 12.22
CA TRP A 107 19.69 -1.53 13.38
C TRP A 107 21.15 -1.78 13.74
N GLN A 108 22.01 -2.05 12.74
CA GLN A 108 23.42 -2.34 12.95
C GLN A 108 24.20 -1.12 13.44
N GLU A 109 23.81 0.08 12.99
CA GLU A 109 24.46 1.31 13.46
C GLU A 109 24.04 1.63 14.90
N TYR A 110 22.76 1.39 15.22
CA TYR A 110 22.23 1.65 16.57
C TYR A 110 22.81 0.67 17.60
N PHE A 111 22.86 -0.63 17.28
CA PHE A 111 23.46 -1.68 18.13
C PHE A 111 24.87 -2.03 17.63
N SER A 112 25.77 -1.06 17.72
CA SER A 112 27.11 -1.19 17.15
C SER A 112 28.02 -2.19 17.89
N ASP A 113 27.66 -2.61 19.09
CA ASP A 113 28.32 -3.61 19.93
C ASP A 113 27.83 -5.05 19.66
N LEU A 114 26.82 -5.22 18.82
CA LEU A 114 26.23 -6.50 18.44
C LEU A 114 26.30 -6.72 16.93
N THR A 115 26.24 -7.97 16.50
CA THR A 115 26.03 -8.32 15.08
C THR A 115 24.55 -8.42 14.80
N VAL A 116 24.01 -7.47 14.02
CA VAL A 116 22.58 -7.37 13.74
C VAL A 116 22.30 -7.56 12.27
N ALA A 117 21.24 -8.31 11.95
CA ALA A 117 20.72 -8.44 10.60
C ALA A 117 19.31 -7.86 10.50
N ASN A 118 19.15 -6.89 9.59
CA ASN A 118 17.84 -6.38 9.20
C ASN A 118 17.22 -7.31 8.14
N ARG A 119 16.09 -7.92 8.47
CA ARG A 119 15.28 -8.77 7.59
C ARG A 119 13.88 -8.19 7.43
N GLY A 120 13.79 -6.86 7.34
CA GLY A 120 12.58 -6.16 6.96
C GLY A 120 12.42 -6.02 5.45
N ILE A 121 11.19 -6.09 4.95
CA ILE A 121 10.83 -5.83 3.55
C ILE A 121 9.62 -4.91 3.47
N ASP A 122 9.71 -3.85 2.67
CA ASP A 122 8.60 -2.90 2.47
C ASP A 122 7.33 -3.62 1.97
N SER A 123 6.20 -3.31 2.60
CA SER A 123 4.88 -3.87 2.28
C SER A 123 4.78 -5.40 2.40
N ASP A 124 5.64 -6.03 3.19
CA ASP A 124 5.56 -7.46 3.46
C ASP A 124 4.37 -7.80 4.37
N VAL A 125 3.82 -8.99 4.19
CA VAL A 125 2.72 -9.56 4.97
C VAL A 125 3.16 -10.86 5.64
N THR A 126 2.34 -11.40 6.52
CA THR A 126 2.65 -12.65 7.24
C THR A 126 2.99 -13.80 6.29
N GLU A 127 2.31 -13.93 5.14
CA GLU A 127 2.60 -14.95 4.13
C GLU A 127 3.97 -14.74 3.48
N GLY A 128 4.35 -13.48 3.19
CA GLY A 128 5.67 -13.17 2.62
C GLY A 128 6.79 -13.52 3.59
N VAL A 129 6.67 -13.19 4.88
CA VAL A 129 7.63 -13.60 5.92
C VAL A 129 7.76 -15.11 5.97
N LEU A 130 6.63 -15.84 5.97
CA LEU A 130 6.62 -17.31 5.99
C LEU A 130 7.42 -17.92 4.82
N ASN A 131 7.35 -17.30 3.64
CA ASN A 131 8.01 -17.80 2.43
C ASN A 131 9.48 -17.38 2.27
N ARG A 132 10.12 -16.83 3.34
CA ARG A 132 11.54 -16.44 3.34
C ARG A 132 12.26 -16.72 4.66
N LEU A 133 11.77 -17.66 5.45
CA LEU A 133 12.36 -18.00 6.75
C LEU A 133 13.78 -18.59 6.62
N ASP A 134 14.08 -19.27 5.50
CA ASP A 134 15.42 -19.72 5.14
C ASP A 134 16.47 -18.59 5.19
N THR A 135 16.10 -17.39 4.78
CA THR A 135 16.97 -16.19 4.84
C THR A 135 17.25 -15.69 6.26
N VAL A 136 16.44 -16.11 7.21
CA VAL A 136 16.60 -15.86 8.66
C VAL A 136 17.39 -16.98 9.30
N GLU A 137 17.02 -18.21 9.01
CA GLU A 137 17.64 -19.45 9.53
C GLU A 137 19.16 -19.47 9.20
N ASN A 138 19.55 -19.08 7.98
CA ASN A 138 20.95 -18.97 7.53
C ASN A 138 21.78 -17.90 8.29
N GLN A 139 21.16 -17.10 9.15
CA GLN A 139 21.88 -16.15 10.00
C GLN A 139 22.23 -16.72 11.38
N HIS A 140 21.76 -17.93 11.71
CA HIS A 140 21.94 -18.58 13.01
C HIS A 140 21.83 -17.61 14.19
N PRO A 141 20.72 -16.85 14.30
CA PRO A 141 20.59 -15.79 15.29
C PRO A 141 20.46 -16.35 16.70
N GLN A 142 21.02 -15.62 17.68
CA GLN A 142 20.75 -15.89 19.09
C GLN A 142 19.36 -15.37 19.50
N LYS A 143 18.92 -14.29 18.86
CA LYS A 143 17.61 -13.66 19.12
C LYS A 143 16.95 -13.22 17.83
N ILE A 144 15.63 -13.37 17.78
CA ILE A 144 14.78 -12.83 16.70
C ILE A 144 13.75 -11.91 17.33
N PHE A 145 13.66 -10.67 16.81
CA PHE A 145 12.56 -9.74 17.10
C PHE A 145 11.65 -9.70 15.88
N LEU A 146 10.45 -10.28 15.99
CA LEU A 146 9.47 -10.38 14.91
C LEU A 146 8.36 -9.35 15.10
N MET A 147 8.15 -8.48 14.09
CA MET A 147 6.98 -7.61 13.99
C MET A 147 6.47 -7.59 12.56
N ILE A 148 5.26 -8.09 12.34
CA ILE A 148 4.58 -8.14 11.03
C ILE A 148 3.06 -8.08 11.26
N GLY A 149 2.28 -7.60 10.29
CA GLY A 149 0.81 -7.69 10.34
C GLY A 149 0.09 -6.40 9.99
N ILE A 150 0.75 -5.22 10.02
CA ILE A 150 0.06 -3.98 9.63
C ILE A 150 -0.39 -4.02 8.18
N ASN A 151 0.41 -4.61 7.28
CA ASN A 151 0.03 -4.74 5.88
C ASN A 151 -1.07 -5.79 5.67
N ASP A 152 -1.14 -6.84 6.49
CA ASP A 152 -2.27 -7.78 6.50
C ASP A 152 -3.57 -7.03 6.79
N ILE A 153 -3.59 -6.16 7.81
CA ILE A 153 -4.74 -5.33 8.16
C ILE A 153 -5.07 -4.33 7.03
N MET A 154 -4.08 -3.62 6.50
CA MET A 154 -4.25 -2.65 5.42
C MET A 154 -4.82 -3.26 4.14
N HIS A 155 -4.39 -4.47 3.79
CA HIS A 155 -4.89 -5.23 2.65
C HIS A 155 -6.14 -6.04 2.95
N LYS A 156 -6.68 -5.94 4.18
CA LYS A 156 -7.88 -6.65 4.65
C LYS A 156 -7.78 -8.16 4.45
N LEU A 157 -6.58 -8.70 4.68
CA LEU A 157 -6.41 -10.15 4.69
C LEU A 157 -7.20 -10.75 5.85
N PRO A 158 -7.78 -11.96 5.70
CA PRO A 158 -8.54 -12.57 6.78
C PRO A 158 -7.66 -12.79 8.03
N PRO A 159 -8.07 -12.31 9.23
CA PRO A 159 -7.26 -12.39 10.43
C PRO A 159 -6.86 -13.83 10.80
N ASP A 160 -7.74 -14.80 10.59
CA ASP A 160 -7.47 -16.21 10.83
C ASP A 160 -6.35 -16.77 9.92
N VAL A 161 -6.22 -16.27 8.67
CA VAL A 161 -5.12 -16.62 7.76
C VAL A 161 -3.81 -16.03 8.28
N SER A 162 -3.81 -14.76 8.69
CA SER A 162 -2.62 -14.12 9.26
C SER A 162 -2.16 -14.81 10.54
N MET A 163 -3.07 -15.19 11.43
CA MET A 163 -2.73 -15.95 12.64
C MET A 163 -2.22 -17.36 12.34
N GLN A 164 -2.76 -18.04 11.32
CA GLN A 164 -2.23 -19.33 10.86
C GLN A 164 -0.80 -19.19 10.30
N ASN A 165 -0.52 -18.14 9.55
CA ASN A 165 0.82 -17.83 9.06
C ASN A 165 1.78 -17.55 10.22
N TYR A 166 1.39 -16.71 11.18
CA TYR A 166 2.17 -16.48 12.39
C TYR A 166 2.51 -17.78 13.13
N LYS A 167 1.52 -18.65 13.33
CA LYS A 167 1.74 -19.93 13.97
C LYS A 167 2.78 -20.78 13.22
N LYS A 168 2.69 -20.84 11.89
CA LYS A 168 3.67 -21.57 11.07
C LYS A 168 5.06 -20.93 11.16
N ILE A 169 5.18 -19.60 11.08
CA ILE A 169 6.43 -18.86 11.23
C ILE A 169 7.10 -19.22 12.57
N LEU A 170 6.37 -19.07 13.67
CA LEU A 170 6.89 -19.31 15.02
C LEU A 170 7.27 -20.78 15.24
N THR A 171 6.44 -21.70 14.75
CA THR A 171 6.73 -23.13 14.84
C THR A 171 7.99 -23.50 14.05
N GLN A 172 8.08 -23.07 12.78
CA GLN A 172 9.24 -23.38 11.92
C GLN A 172 10.53 -22.78 12.49
N LEU A 173 10.50 -21.51 12.92
CA LEU A 173 11.68 -20.88 13.52
C LEU A 173 12.10 -21.56 14.81
N SER A 174 11.16 -21.96 15.69
CA SER A 174 11.47 -22.67 16.92
C SER A 174 12.05 -24.08 16.67
N GLU A 175 11.59 -24.76 15.61
CA GLU A 175 12.11 -26.07 15.23
C GLU A 175 13.49 -25.99 14.57
N ALA A 176 13.69 -25.00 13.67
CA ALA A 176 14.96 -24.80 12.96
C ALA A 176 16.06 -24.20 13.84
N LEU A 177 15.68 -23.40 14.84
CA LEU A 177 16.60 -22.63 15.69
C LEU A 177 16.29 -22.87 17.19
N PRO A 178 16.49 -24.09 17.72
CA PRO A 178 16.03 -24.45 19.07
C PRO A 178 16.69 -23.66 20.20
N ASP A 179 17.87 -23.09 19.98
CA ASP A 179 18.60 -22.28 20.95
C ASP A 179 18.34 -20.77 20.79
N CYS A 180 17.57 -20.36 19.78
CA CYS A 180 17.25 -18.98 19.51
C CYS A 180 16.06 -18.50 20.35
N LYS A 181 16.20 -17.33 21.00
CA LYS A 181 15.09 -16.68 21.68
C LYS A 181 14.25 -15.90 20.66
N ILE A 182 12.97 -16.19 20.54
CA ILE A 182 12.04 -15.50 19.62
C ILE A 182 11.16 -14.56 20.44
N TYR A 183 11.28 -13.26 20.19
CA TYR A 183 10.44 -12.20 20.76
C TYR A 183 9.45 -11.72 19.73
N VAL A 184 8.17 -11.95 19.98
CA VAL A 184 7.08 -11.45 19.14
C VAL A 184 6.68 -10.07 19.64
N GLN A 185 6.72 -9.09 18.76
CA GLN A 185 6.34 -7.71 19.07
C GLN A 185 4.93 -7.43 18.56
N SER A 186 4.17 -6.64 19.30
CA SER A 186 2.88 -6.15 18.82
C SER A 186 3.03 -5.33 17.54
N VAL A 187 2.06 -5.37 16.66
CA VAL A 187 1.91 -4.41 15.57
C VAL A 187 1.70 -3.02 16.17
N LEU A 188 2.39 -2.01 15.63
CA LEU A 188 2.30 -0.63 16.10
C LEU A 188 0.96 0.00 15.74
N PRO A 189 0.50 1.01 16.51
CA PRO A 189 -0.66 1.79 16.12
C PRO A 189 -0.38 2.60 14.86
N VAL A 190 -1.43 3.06 14.19
CA VAL A 190 -1.35 3.95 13.04
C VAL A 190 -2.01 5.29 13.34
N ASN A 191 -1.65 6.33 12.57
CA ASN A 191 -2.35 7.59 12.64
C ASN A 191 -3.74 7.46 12.00
N THR A 192 -4.74 8.09 12.61
CA THR A 192 -6.13 8.04 12.12
C THR A 192 -6.31 8.58 10.70
N SER A 193 -5.36 9.37 10.19
CA SER A 193 -5.35 9.85 8.80
C SER A 193 -5.16 8.74 7.75
N THR A 194 -4.69 7.56 8.16
CA THR A 194 -4.53 6.40 7.26
C THR A 194 -5.84 5.77 6.84
N GLY A 195 -6.92 6.03 7.57
CA GLY A 195 -8.22 5.39 7.41
C GLY A 195 -8.29 3.97 8.00
N ILE A 196 -7.23 3.50 8.66
CA ILE A 196 -7.22 2.26 9.46
C ILE A 196 -7.70 2.58 10.87
N ASP A 197 -8.56 1.74 11.42
CA ASP A 197 -8.98 1.84 12.81
C ASP A 197 -7.99 1.09 13.71
N ASN A 198 -7.46 1.79 14.71
CA ASN A 198 -6.58 1.17 15.71
C ASN A 198 -7.29 0.10 16.57
N SER A 199 -8.63 0.02 16.54
CA SER A 199 -9.36 -1.11 17.12
C SER A 199 -9.08 -2.42 16.38
N ASP A 200 -8.88 -2.38 15.05
CA ASP A 200 -8.50 -3.56 14.25
C ASP A 200 -7.07 -4.00 14.59
N VAL A 201 -6.15 -3.04 14.75
CA VAL A 201 -4.77 -3.33 15.19
C VAL A 201 -4.75 -3.92 16.60
N SER A 202 -5.54 -3.36 17.52
CA SER A 202 -5.67 -3.86 18.89
C SER A 202 -6.25 -5.28 18.92
N ALA A 203 -7.29 -5.56 18.11
CA ALA A 203 -7.87 -6.90 17.99
C ALA A 203 -6.85 -7.91 17.45
N PHE A 204 -6.11 -7.57 16.39
CA PHE A 204 -5.03 -8.39 15.86
C PHE A 204 -3.96 -8.68 16.92
N ASN A 205 -3.53 -7.67 17.66
CA ASN A 205 -2.55 -7.81 18.73
C ASN A 205 -3.05 -8.70 19.88
N ALA A 206 -4.35 -8.66 20.20
CA ALA A 206 -4.94 -9.52 21.22
C ALA A 206 -4.91 -11.01 20.81
N GLU A 207 -5.22 -11.32 19.54
CA GLU A 207 -5.11 -12.68 19.01
C GLU A 207 -3.66 -13.15 18.96
N LEU A 208 -2.74 -12.27 18.54
CA LEU A 208 -1.30 -12.56 18.49
C LEU A 208 -0.74 -12.85 19.89
N ARG A 209 -1.13 -12.09 20.90
CA ARG A 209 -0.76 -12.36 22.31
C ARG A 209 -1.24 -13.73 22.76
N GLN A 210 -2.49 -14.09 22.47
CA GLN A 210 -3.03 -15.41 22.81
C GLN A 210 -2.28 -16.54 22.11
N LEU A 211 -1.88 -16.34 20.86
CA LEU A 211 -1.05 -17.30 20.12
C LEU A 211 0.32 -17.47 20.80
N CYS A 212 0.96 -16.39 21.19
CA CYS A 212 2.25 -16.41 21.90
C CYS A 212 2.14 -17.13 23.25
N ASP A 213 1.11 -16.83 24.02
CA ASP A 213 0.84 -17.50 25.29
C ASP A 213 0.66 -19.01 25.09
N GLY A 214 -0.07 -19.43 24.06
CA GLY A 214 -0.27 -20.83 23.70
C GLY A 214 0.99 -21.56 23.24
N LEU A 215 1.98 -20.82 22.72
CA LEU A 215 3.29 -21.35 22.29
C LEU A 215 4.39 -21.16 23.35
N ALA A 216 4.08 -20.56 24.48
CA ALA A 216 5.01 -20.16 25.54
C ALA A 216 6.17 -19.26 25.01
N LEU A 217 5.87 -18.37 24.07
CA LEU A 217 6.81 -17.40 23.50
C LEU A 217 6.63 -16.01 24.11
N PRO A 218 7.72 -15.25 24.34
CA PRO A 218 7.65 -13.89 24.82
C PRO A 218 6.91 -12.98 23.84
N TYR A 219 5.99 -12.15 24.37
CA TYR A 219 5.28 -11.11 23.63
C TYR A 219 5.62 -9.73 24.22
N ILE A 220 6.08 -8.80 23.37
CA ILE A 220 6.44 -7.44 23.75
C ILE A 220 5.37 -6.48 23.25
N ASP A 221 4.70 -5.80 24.17
CA ASP A 221 3.62 -4.84 23.88
C ASP A 221 4.17 -3.44 23.58
N LEU A 222 4.59 -3.23 22.33
CA LEU A 222 4.99 -1.90 21.86
C LEU A 222 3.80 -1.01 21.51
N TYR A 223 2.64 -1.61 21.16
CA TYR A 223 1.43 -0.88 20.83
C TYR A 223 1.02 0.05 21.97
N SER A 224 0.94 -0.49 23.18
CA SER A 224 0.52 0.28 24.36
C SER A 224 1.50 1.39 24.76
N LEU A 225 2.77 1.32 24.32
CA LEU A 225 3.75 2.37 24.54
C LEU A 225 3.61 3.56 23.57
N MET A 226 2.95 3.35 22.42
CA MET A 226 2.92 4.30 21.31
C MET A 226 1.53 4.86 21.00
N VAL A 227 0.48 4.14 21.38
CA VAL A 227 -0.90 4.62 21.19
C VAL A 227 -1.21 5.71 22.22
N THR A 228 -1.82 6.80 21.75
CA THR A 228 -2.28 7.90 22.60
C THR A 228 -3.65 7.61 23.21
N ASP A 229 -4.06 8.38 24.22
CA ASP A 229 -5.36 8.23 24.89
C ASP A 229 -6.56 8.38 23.94
N ASP A 230 -6.40 9.13 22.85
CA ASP A 230 -7.39 9.30 21.78
C ASP A 230 -7.26 8.23 20.67
N ASN A 231 -6.63 7.10 20.97
CA ASN A 231 -6.46 5.95 20.09
C ASN A 231 -5.76 6.29 18.78
N ASN A 232 -4.68 7.07 18.83
CA ASN A 232 -3.95 7.58 17.69
C ASN A 232 -2.45 7.30 17.81
N PHE A 233 -1.72 7.42 16.69
CA PHE A 233 -0.25 7.38 16.62
C PHE A 233 0.29 8.71 16.12
N THR A 234 1.09 9.41 16.93
CA THR A 234 1.58 10.76 16.63
C THR A 234 3.06 10.83 16.26
N HIS A 235 3.85 9.79 16.59
CA HIS A 235 5.29 9.73 16.27
C HIS A 235 5.54 9.19 14.85
N THR A 236 4.83 9.73 13.86
CA THR A 236 4.89 9.34 12.45
C THR A 236 4.76 10.56 11.54
N ALA A 237 5.32 10.48 10.33
CA ALA A 237 5.19 11.53 9.31
C ALA A 237 4.19 11.16 8.21
N ASP A 238 3.97 9.89 7.96
CA ASP A 238 3.09 9.36 6.89
C ASP A 238 1.89 8.57 7.43
N GLY A 239 1.76 8.50 8.74
CA GLY A 239 0.68 7.81 9.42
C GLY A 239 0.99 6.37 9.83
N VAL A 240 2.08 5.77 9.32
CA VAL A 240 2.43 4.36 9.57
C VAL A 240 3.85 4.21 10.15
N HIS A 241 4.84 4.82 9.47
CA HIS A 241 6.25 4.61 9.81
C HIS A 241 6.69 5.54 10.93
N PRO A 242 7.33 5.01 11.98
CA PRO A 242 7.82 5.81 13.08
C PRO A 242 8.85 6.86 12.65
N THR A 243 8.80 8.04 13.28
CA THR A 243 9.89 9.00 13.29
C THR A 243 11.02 8.53 14.21
N GLY A 244 12.12 9.27 14.29
CA GLY A 244 13.19 9.00 15.25
C GLY A 244 12.70 8.92 16.70
N GLU A 245 11.71 9.74 17.08
CA GLU A 245 11.06 9.68 18.41
C GLU A 245 10.29 8.37 18.60
N GLY A 246 9.53 7.92 17.57
CA GLY A 246 8.83 6.64 17.62
C GLY A 246 9.81 5.46 17.73
N TYR A 247 10.91 5.48 16.97
CA TYR A 247 11.96 4.46 17.13
C TYR A 247 12.63 4.51 18.50
N ALA A 248 12.82 5.68 19.11
CA ALA A 248 13.38 5.78 20.45
C ALA A 248 12.49 5.08 21.49
N ILE A 249 11.16 5.23 21.40
CA ILE A 249 10.19 4.50 22.25
C ILE A 249 10.31 2.99 22.01
N TRP A 250 10.41 2.56 20.75
CA TRP A 250 10.60 1.14 20.42
C TRP A 250 11.88 0.58 21.05
N MET A 251 13.03 1.29 20.87
CA MET A 251 14.30 0.84 21.43
C MET A 251 14.25 0.72 22.95
N ASP A 252 13.58 1.65 23.61
CA ASP A 252 13.43 1.61 25.06
C ASP A 252 12.56 0.42 25.50
N GLY A 253 11.51 0.12 24.74
CA GLY A 253 10.61 -1.02 24.98
C GLY A 253 11.24 -2.38 24.79
N ILE A 254 12.31 -2.51 23.97
CA ILE A 254 12.99 -3.79 23.73
C ILE A 254 14.35 -3.92 24.41
N ARG A 255 14.87 -2.84 25.02
CA ARG A 255 16.25 -2.77 25.54
C ARG A 255 16.61 -3.93 26.45
N GLU A 256 15.75 -4.29 27.40
CA GLU A 256 16.01 -5.38 28.35
C GLU A 256 16.16 -6.73 27.62
N TYR A 257 15.34 -6.99 26.60
CA TYR A 257 15.37 -8.23 25.81
C TYR A 257 16.57 -8.33 24.89
N VAL A 258 17.12 -7.19 24.47
CA VAL A 258 18.35 -7.14 23.65
C VAL A 258 19.54 -7.61 24.44
N TYR A 259 19.69 -7.19 25.71
CA TYR A 259 20.88 -7.39 26.53
C TYR A 259 20.76 -8.46 27.65
N GLU A 260 19.59 -9.16 27.74
CA GLU A 260 19.43 -10.26 28.73
C GLU A 260 20.24 -11.54 28.41
#